data_fecd4d6183fbe00f436bafa18274ee97
#
_entry.id   fecd4d6183fbe00f436bafa18274ee97
#
_cell.length_a   1.000
_cell.length_b   1.000
_cell.length_c   1.000
_cell.angle_alpha   90.00
_cell.angle_beta   90.00
_cell.angle_gamma   90.00
#
_symmetry.space_group_name_H-M   'P 1'
#
loop_
_entity.id
_entity.type
_entity.pdbx_description
1 polymer ?
#
loop_
_entity_poly.entity_id
_entity_poly.type
_entity_poly.pdbx_seq_one_letter_code
_entity_poly.pdbx_strand_id
1 'polypeptide(L)'
;MENKTISILGCGWYSLPLAKALLASGFKVKGSTTSQDKLAVLANNGIEPYLIDTESENLDQDFFKCDLLLISIPPKVNSGQLPYPDKIKNIAAAAQNADVKHVILISSTGIYQDGNFVVDEDIIPTPNTPVGKELLAAETIFKDNNSFTSTIIRFAGLIGPDRNLAKHFAGKSEIANGLAPINLIHLDDCIGLTKAIIDQDAFGKTYHGVTPSHPTRKEFYTKACEAAGFEKPSLRKNF
;
A
#
# COMPACT_ATOMS: atom_id res chain seq x y z
N MET A 1 8.88 -18.86 -13.42
CA MET A 1 9.44 -17.65 -12.76
C MET A 1 10.34 -17.97 -11.56
N GLU A 2 10.79 -19.20 -11.42
CA GLU A 2 11.69 -19.64 -10.35
C GLU A 2 13.02 -18.85 -10.41
N ASN A 3 13.54 -18.49 -9.24
CA ASN A 3 14.79 -17.74 -9.02
C ASN A 3 14.78 -16.22 -9.30
N LYS A 4 13.67 -15.58 -9.63
CA LYS A 4 13.63 -14.11 -9.69
C LYS A 4 13.74 -13.51 -8.29
N THR A 5 14.41 -12.36 -8.21
CA THR A 5 14.58 -11.60 -6.96
C THR A 5 13.57 -10.46 -6.90
N ILE A 6 12.85 -10.35 -5.80
CA ILE A 6 11.92 -9.27 -5.53
C ILE A 6 12.43 -8.47 -4.33
N SER A 7 12.64 -7.18 -4.51
CA SER A 7 12.97 -6.26 -3.43
C SER A 7 11.71 -5.54 -2.95
N ILE A 8 11.46 -5.57 -1.64
CA ILE A 8 10.29 -4.95 -1.01
C ILE A 8 10.75 -3.80 -0.13
N LEU A 9 10.55 -2.58 -0.59
CA LEU A 9 10.85 -1.37 0.16
C LEU A 9 9.71 -1.08 1.15
N GLY A 10 9.99 -1.32 2.45
CA GLY A 10 9.03 -1.16 3.54
C GLY A 10 8.27 -2.45 3.89
N CYS A 11 8.95 -3.40 4.56
CA CYS A 11 8.35 -4.64 5.05
C CYS A 11 7.49 -4.39 6.31
N GLY A 12 6.30 -3.82 6.11
CA GLY A 12 5.29 -3.54 7.13
C GLY A 12 4.18 -4.59 7.20
N TRP A 13 3.03 -4.18 7.74
CA TRP A 13 1.85 -5.02 7.99
C TRP A 13 1.36 -5.82 6.77
N TYR A 14 1.32 -5.18 5.59
CA TYR A 14 0.94 -5.83 4.33
C TYR A 14 2.12 -6.59 3.71
N SER A 15 3.28 -5.95 3.66
CA SER A 15 4.40 -6.43 2.86
C SER A 15 5.14 -7.61 3.48
N LEU A 16 5.14 -7.76 4.81
CA LEU A 16 5.77 -8.91 5.46
C LEU A 16 5.02 -10.23 5.15
N PRO A 17 3.68 -10.30 5.27
CA PRO A 17 2.94 -11.48 4.80
C PRO A 17 3.06 -11.72 3.30
N LEU A 18 3.09 -10.68 2.47
CA LEU A 18 3.34 -10.80 1.03
C LEU A 18 4.72 -11.42 0.76
N ALA A 19 5.77 -10.95 1.44
CA ALA A 19 7.13 -11.49 1.31
C ALA A 19 7.17 -13.00 1.59
N LYS A 20 6.49 -13.45 2.64
CA LYS A 20 6.38 -14.89 2.96
C LYS A 20 5.65 -15.65 1.86
N ALA A 21 4.58 -15.12 1.31
CA ALA A 21 3.84 -15.74 0.22
C ALA A 21 4.67 -15.83 -1.06
N LEU A 22 5.51 -14.83 -1.35
CA LEU A 22 6.45 -14.83 -2.48
C LEU A 22 7.58 -15.84 -2.29
N LEU A 23 8.16 -15.95 -1.10
CA LEU A 23 9.13 -16.99 -0.76
C LEU A 23 8.55 -18.39 -0.96
N ALA A 24 7.31 -18.62 -0.50
CA ALA A 24 6.61 -19.89 -0.69
C ALA A 24 6.32 -20.20 -2.17
N SER A 25 6.32 -19.20 -3.04
CA SER A 25 6.21 -19.34 -4.51
C SER A 25 7.56 -19.45 -5.23
N GLY A 26 8.69 -19.58 -4.50
CA GLY A 26 10.01 -19.81 -5.07
C GLY A 26 10.80 -18.54 -5.45
N PHE A 27 10.31 -17.35 -5.11
CA PHE A 27 11.07 -16.11 -5.31
C PHE A 27 12.15 -15.94 -4.23
N LYS A 28 13.25 -15.27 -4.57
CA LYS A 28 14.15 -14.66 -3.58
C LYS A 28 13.60 -13.31 -3.18
N VAL A 29 13.58 -13.01 -1.88
CA VAL A 29 13.00 -11.76 -1.39
C VAL A 29 14.01 -11.00 -0.55
N LYS A 30 14.31 -9.77 -0.96
CA LYS A 30 14.99 -8.74 -0.19
C LYS A 30 13.93 -7.87 0.48
N GLY A 31 14.09 -7.56 1.76
CA GLY A 31 13.12 -6.76 2.49
C GLY A 31 13.77 -5.62 3.26
N SER A 32 13.21 -4.42 3.19
CA SER A 32 13.74 -3.29 3.93
C SER A 32 12.92 -2.90 5.14
N THR A 33 13.61 -2.33 6.11
CA THR A 33 13.06 -1.66 7.31
C THR A 33 13.92 -0.45 7.68
N THR A 34 13.33 0.49 8.42
CA THR A 34 14.06 1.61 9.05
C THR A 34 14.46 1.31 10.51
N SER A 35 14.11 0.12 11.05
CA SER A 35 14.36 -0.27 12.44
C SER A 35 15.36 -1.41 12.48
N GLN A 36 16.48 -1.20 13.22
CA GLN A 36 17.53 -2.19 13.43
C GLN A 36 16.97 -3.50 14.02
N ASP A 37 16.05 -3.39 14.98
CA ASP A 37 15.47 -4.56 15.67
C ASP A 37 14.62 -5.45 14.72
N LYS A 38 14.10 -4.87 13.64
CA LYS A 38 13.30 -5.60 12.67
C LYS A 38 14.11 -6.40 11.65
N LEU A 39 15.41 -6.15 11.52
CA LEU A 39 16.29 -6.92 10.63
C LEU A 39 16.26 -8.41 10.98
N ALA A 40 16.37 -8.74 12.28
CA ALA A 40 16.28 -10.11 12.75
C ALA A 40 14.92 -10.76 12.44
N VAL A 41 13.83 -9.98 12.51
CA VAL A 41 12.48 -10.47 12.14
C VAL A 41 12.44 -10.85 10.66
N LEU A 42 12.99 -10.02 9.77
CA LEU A 42 13.05 -10.33 8.34
C LEU A 42 13.88 -11.58 8.08
N ALA A 43 15.10 -11.65 8.63
CA ALA A 43 15.99 -12.79 8.47
C ALA A 43 15.38 -14.13 8.96
N ASN A 44 14.72 -14.10 10.13
CA ASN A 44 14.05 -15.28 10.69
C ASN A 44 12.85 -15.76 9.85
N ASN A 45 12.36 -14.94 8.92
CA ASN A 45 11.33 -15.31 7.96
C ASN A 45 11.89 -15.65 6.56
N GLY A 46 13.21 -15.82 6.43
CA GLY A 46 13.86 -16.16 5.17
C GLY A 46 13.99 -15.01 4.18
N ILE A 47 13.74 -13.78 4.63
CA ILE A 47 13.85 -12.55 3.84
C ILE A 47 15.25 -11.99 4.04
N GLU A 48 15.96 -11.67 2.97
CA GLU A 48 17.25 -10.98 3.05
C GLU A 48 17.05 -9.54 3.55
N PRO A 49 17.58 -9.18 4.74
CA PRO A 49 17.19 -7.96 5.41
C PRO A 49 18.09 -6.77 5.04
N TYR A 50 17.49 -5.61 4.82
CA TYR A 50 18.18 -4.35 4.55
C TYR A 50 17.67 -3.24 5.49
N LEU A 51 18.62 -2.47 6.04
CA LEU A 51 18.29 -1.24 6.76
C LEU A 51 18.36 -0.08 5.78
N ILE A 52 17.20 0.47 5.40
CA ILE A 52 17.13 1.54 4.39
C ILE A 52 16.40 2.74 4.98
N ASP A 53 17.11 3.87 5.04
CA ASP A 53 16.52 5.18 5.27
C ASP A 53 16.29 5.87 3.92
N THR A 54 15.03 6.04 3.55
CA THR A 54 14.62 6.68 2.29
C THR A 54 14.80 8.21 2.28
N GLU A 55 15.27 8.80 3.39
CA GLU A 55 15.68 10.21 3.44
C GLU A 55 17.12 10.40 2.97
N SER A 56 17.91 9.34 2.92
CA SER A 56 19.26 9.36 2.38
C SER A 56 19.23 9.46 0.85
N GLU A 57 20.11 10.32 0.31
CA GLU A 57 20.35 10.38 -1.14
C GLU A 57 21.11 9.14 -1.64
N ASN A 58 21.88 8.49 -0.76
CA ASN A 58 22.68 7.32 -1.08
C ASN A 58 21.95 6.05 -0.58
N LEU A 59 21.06 5.51 -1.39
CA LEU A 59 20.40 4.25 -1.11
C LEU A 59 21.31 3.06 -1.46
N ASP A 60 21.26 2.00 -0.65
CA ASP A 60 22.03 0.78 -0.87
C ASP A 60 21.68 0.14 -2.22
N GLN A 61 22.59 0.24 -3.18
CA GLN A 61 22.38 -0.23 -4.54
C GLN A 61 22.23 -1.74 -4.64
N ASP A 62 22.77 -2.51 -3.67
CA ASP A 62 22.59 -3.96 -3.67
C ASP A 62 21.14 -4.35 -3.44
N PHE A 63 20.42 -3.59 -2.63
CA PHE A 63 18.97 -3.78 -2.46
C PHE A 63 18.20 -3.65 -3.77
N PHE A 64 18.60 -2.73 -4.66
CA PHE A 64 17.93 -2.48 -5.94
C PHE A 64 18.31 -3.47 -7.05
N LYS A 65 19.33 -4.33 -6.86
CA LYS A 65 19.63 -5.43 -7.80
C LYS A 65 18.55 -6.51 -7.70
N CYS A 66 17.46 -6.32 -8.41
CA CYS A 66 16.27 -7.18 -8.40
C CYS A 66 15.54 -7.15 -9.75
N ASP A 67 14.72 -8.17 -9.99
CA ASP A 67 13.85 -8.24 -11.18
C ASP A 67 12.59 -7.38 -11.02
N LEU A 68 12.12 -7.25 -9.77
CA LEU A 68 10.94 -6.48 -9.41
C LEU A 68 11.20 -5.71 -8.11
N LEU A 69 10.93 -4.41 -8.12
CA LEU A 69 10.89 -3.57 -6.92
C LEU A 69 9.45 -3.29 -6.52
N LEU A 70 9.06 -3.67 -5.31
CA LEU A 70 7.78 -3.31 -4.71
C LEU A 70 7.98 -2.23 -3.65
N ILE A 71 7.25 -1.13 -3.77
CA ILE A 71 7.36 0.03 -2.87
C ILE A 71 6.08 0.15 -2.05
N SER A 72 6.20 -0.04 -0.73
CA SER A 72 5.09 -0.06 0.22
C SER A 72 5.33 0.87 1.41
N ILE A 73 5.99 1.99 1.17
CA ILE A 73 6.18 3.05 2.17
C ILE A 73 5.05 4.08 2.05
N PRO A 74 4.38 4.45 3.14
CA PRO A 74 3.32 5.47 3.10
C PRO A 74 3.89 6.89 3.12
N PRO A 75 3.18 7.88 2.57
CA PRO A 75 3.48 9.28 2.81
C PRO A 75 3.31 9.60 4.31
N LYS A 76 4.22 10.42 4.84
CA LYS A 76 4.18 10.92 6.22
C LYS A 76 4.10 12.44 6.19
N VAL A 77 2.95 12.97 5.85
CA VAL A 77 2.71 14.42 5.77
C VAL A 77 2.92 15.06 7.14
N ASN A 78 3.57 16.22 7.17
CA ASN A 78 3.83 17.00 8.39
C ASN A 78 4.72 16.32 9.44
N SER A 79 5.58 15.39 9.05
CA SER A 79 6.48 14.67 9.98
C SER A 79 7.84 15.35 10.20
N GLY A 80 8.12 16.49 9.55
CA GLY A 80 9.46 17.10 9.53
C GLY A 80 10.49 16.33 8.68
N GLN A 81 10.04 15.27 7.99
CA GLN A 81 10.85 14.43 7.12
C GLN A 81 10.86 14.99 5.68
N LEU A 82 11.75 14.45 4.84
CA LEU A 82 11.75 14.73 3.41
C LEU A 82 10.36 14.50 2.81
N PRO A 83 9.82 15.41 1.96
CA PRO A 83 8.54 15.22 1.29
C PRO A 83 8.47 13.88 0.55
N TYR A 84 7.31 13.25 0.60
CA TYR A 84 7.16 11.92 0.01
C TYR A 84 7.52 11.86 -1.48
N PRO A 85 7.16 12.83 -2.33
CA PRO A 85 7.58 12.84 -3.73
C PRO A 85 9.10 12.89 -3.91
N ASP A 86 9.85 13.53 -3.01
CA ASP A 86 11.31 13.60 -3.12
C ASP A 86 11.95 12.27 -2.71
N LYS A 87 11.43 11.59 -1.69
CA LYS A 87 11.82 10.19 -1.40
C LYS A 87 11.58 9.28 -2.61
N ILE A 88 10.44 9.45 -3.27
CA ILE A 88 10.07 8.67 -4.46
C ILE A 88 11.01 8.95 -5.63
N LYS A 89 11.46 10.19 -5.84
CA LYS A 89 12.48 10.51 -6.86
C LYS A 89 13.81 9.81 -6.58
N ASN A 90 14.27 9.81 -5.33
CA ASN A 90 15.51 9.12 -4.94
C ASN A 90 15.40 7.61 -5.20
N ILE A 91 14.24 7.00 -4.86
CA ILE A 91 13.98 5.58 -5.10
C ILE A 91 13.92 5.28 -6.61
N ALA A 92 13.27 6.13 -7.41
CA ALA A 92 13.19 5.97 -8.85
C ALA A 92 14.58 6.06 -9.50
N ALA A 93 15.42 6.99 -9.07
CA ALA A 93 16.80 7.11 -9.53
C ALA A 93 17.65 5.88 -9.16
N ALA A 94 17.51 5.36 -7.93
CA ALA A 94 18.21 4.15 -7.50
C ALA A 94 17.76 2.92 -8.30
N ALA A 95 16.46 2.78 -8.57
CA ALA A 95 15.90 1.71 -9.39
C ALA A 95 16.41 1.78 -10.85
N GLN A 96 16.47 2.99 -11.42
CA GLN A 96 17.01 3.22 -12.74
C GLN A 96 18.52 2.86 -12.82
N ASN A 97 19.31 3.29 -11.86
CA ASN A 97 20.75 3.00 -11.80
C ASN A 97 21.06 1.50 -11.65
N ALA A 98 20.15 0.74 -11.08
CA ALA A 98 20.26 -0.71 -10.91
C ALA A 98 19.58 -1.52 -12.05
N ASP A 99 19.12 -0.86 -13.12
CA ASP A 99 18.44 -1.48 -14.26
C ASP A 99 17.21 -2.34 -13.88
N VAL A 100 16.47 -1.96 -12.84
CA VAL A 100 15.22 -2.61 -12.44
C VAL A 100 14.24 -2.59 -13.61
N LYS A 101 13.61 -3.73 -13.91
CA LYS A 101 12.70 -3.85 -15.07
C LYS A 101 11.25 -3.53 -14.72
N HIS A 102 10.80 -3.93 -13.55
CA HIS A 102 9.42 -3.75 -13.10
C HIS A 102 9.38 -3.10 -11.72
N VAL A 103 8.48 -2.13 -11.58
CA VAL A 103 8.21 -1.48 -10.29
C VAL A 103 6.73 -1.58 -9.99
N ILE A 104 6.38 -2.00 -8.77
CA ILE A 104 5.02 -1.91 -8.23
C ILE A 104 5.02 -0.84 -7.12
N LEU A 105 4.24 0.21 -7.30
CA LEU A 105 3.99 1.21 -6.27
C LEU A 105 2.64 0.94 -5.60
N ILE A 106 2.66 0.73 -4.29
CA ILE A 106 1.44 0.65 -3.49
C ILE A 106 0.97 2.08 -3.20
N SER A 107 -0.20 2.39 -3.72
CA SER A 107 -0.91 3.66 -3.58
C SER A 107 -2.24 3.44 -2.83
N SER A 108 -3.14 4.40 -2.86
CA SER A 108 -4.42 4.33 -2.18
C SER A 108 -5.54 4.94 -3.03
N THR A 109 -6.75 4.40 -2.90
CA THR A 109 -7.96 5.06 -3.43
C THR A 109 -8.23 6.44 -2.79
N GLY A 110 -7.53 6.78 -1.70
CA GLY A 110 -7.54 8.12 -1.10
C GLY A 110 -6.96 9.25 -1.97
N ILE A 111 -6.48 8.95 -3.18
CA ILE A 111 -6.13 9.97 -4.20
C ILE A 111 -7.38 10.57 -4.87
N TYR A 112 -8.52 9.91 -4.79
CA TYR A 112 -9.78 10.47 -5.28
C TYR A 112 -10.40 11.38 -4.23
N GLN A 113 -11.04 12.43 -4.67
CA GLN A 113 -11.83 13.27 -3.77
C GLN A 113 -13.09 12.51 -3.31
N ASP A 114 -13.52 12.78 -2.09
CA ASP A 114 -14.80 12.27 -1.61
C ASP A 114 -15.95 12.83 -2.45
N GLY A 115 -16.86 11.93 -2.85
CA GLY A 115 -18.06 12.28 -3.61
C GLY A 115 -19.00 11.09 -3.71
N ASN A 116 -20.21 11.35 -4.13
CA ASN A 116 -21.20 10.29 -4.33
C ASN A 116 -21.22 9.80 -5.79
N PHE A 117 -20.07 9.31 -6.26
CA PHE A 117 -19.88 8.79 -7.61
C PHE A 117 -18.97 7.57 -7.60
N VAL A 118 -19.13 6.73 -8.62
CA VAL A 118 -18.27 5.56 -8.83
C VAL A 118 -17.00 5.99 -9.55
N VAL A 119 -15.87 5.46 -9.13
CA VAL A 119 -14.56 5.67 -9.78
C VAL A 119 -13.99 4.32 -10.19
N ASP A 120 -13.34 4.31 -11.35
CA ASP A 120 -12.52 3.23 -11.88
C ASP A 120 -11.08 3.70 -12.11
N GLU A 121 -10.25 2.85 -12.67
CA GLU A 121 -8.83 3.12 -12.92
C GLU A 121 -8.58 4.17 -14.01
N ASP A 122 -9.54 4.41 -14.90
CA ASP A 122 -9.45 5.37 -16.02
C ASP A 122 -9.77 6.80 -15.58
N ILE A 123 -10.44 6.97 -14.44
CA ILE A 123 -10.74 8.29 -13.87
C ILE A 123 -9.46 8.99 -13.43
N ILE A 124 -9.24 10.20 -13.93
CA ILE A 124 -8.11 11.05 -13.53
C ILE A 124 -8.35 11.56 -12.10
N PRO A 125 -7.48 11.21 -11.15
CA PRO A 125 -7.65 11.65 -9.77
C PRO A 125 -7.45 13.16 -9.62
N THR A 126 -8.31 13.79 -8.80
CA THR A 126 -8.22 15.21 -8.41
C THR A 126 -8.21 15.33 -6.89
N PRO A 127 -7.09 14.96 -6.23
CA PRO A 127 -7.05 14.90 -4.77
C PRO A 127 -7.18 16.28 -4.13
N ASN A 128 -8.04 16.36 -3.10
CA ASN A 128 -8.22 17.55 -2.27
C ASN A 128 -7.51 17.46 -0.90
N THR A 129 -6.97 16.28 -0.55
CA THR A 129 -6.22 16.07 0.68
C THR A 129 -4.71 16.20 0.47
N PRO A 130 -3.92 16.65 1.46
CA PRO A 130 -2.45 16.66 1.37
C PRO A 130 -1.85 15.29 1.04
N VAL A 131 -2.31 14.24 1.71
CA VAL A 131 -1.86 12.86 1.47
C VAL A 131 -2.17 12.41 0.04
N GLY A 132 -3.37 12.68 -0.45
CA GLY A 132 -3.77 12.33 -1.81
C GLY A 132 -2.91 13.03 -2.86
N LYS A 133 -2.56 14.30 -2.64
CA LYS A 133 -1.66 15.06 -3.55
C LYS A 133 -0.26 14.46 -3.59
N GLU A 134 0.30 14.08 -2.44
CA GLU A 134 1.62 13.43 -2.41
C GLU A 134 1.62 12.06 -3.07
N LEU A 135 0.55 11.27 -2.87
CA LEU A 135 0.39 9.97 -3.55
C LEU A 135 0.29 10.14 -5.07
N LEU A 136 -0.52 11.10 -5.54
CA LEU A 136 -0.65 11.35 -6.98
C LEU A 136 0.67 11.81 -7.59
N ALA A 137 1.42 12.68 -6.91
CA ALA A 137 2.75 13.10 -7.36
C ALA A 137 3.72 11.91 -7.44
N ALA A 138 3.69 10.99 -6.47
CA ALA A 138 4.48 9.77 -6.49
C ALA A 138 4.10 8.84 -7.67
N GLU A 139 2.80 8.63 -7.94
CA GLU A 139 2.34 7.87 -9.09
C GLU A 139 2.83 8.48 -10.41
N THR A 140 2.77 9.81 -10.52
CA THR A 140 3.23 10.54 -11.72
C THR A 140 4.73 10.33 -11.95
N ILE A 141 5.57 10.44 -10.91
CA ILE A 141 7.03 10.21 -11.01
C ILE A 141 7.33 8.83 -11.58
N PHE A 142 6.61 7.79 -11.16
CA PHE A 142 6.83 6.43 -11.67
C PHE A 142 6.24 6.22 -13.07
N LYS A 143 5.05 6.75 -13.36
CA LYS A 143 4.40 6.64 -14.67
C LYS A 143 5.19 7.34 -15.79
N ASP A 144 5.79 8.48 -15.47
CA ASP A 144 6.57 9.27 -16.44
C ASP A 144 8.00 8.74 -16.63
N ASN A 145 8.44 7.77 -15.81
CA ASN A 145 9.76 7.17 -15.94
C ASN A 145 9.75 6.05 -16.99
N ASN A 146 10.57 6.20 -18.02
CA ASN A 146 10.68 5.25 -19.14
C ASN A 146 11.76 4.16 -18.93
N SER A 147 12.49 4.19 -17.81
CA SER A 147 13.57 3.22 -17.54
C SER A 147 13.05 1.86 -17.07
N PHE A 148 11.82 1.81 -16.56
CA PHE A 148 11.18 0.60 -16.05
C PHE A 148 9.66 0.62 -16.30
N THR A 149 9.05 -0.56 -16.26
CA THR A 149 7.59 -0.68 -16.35
C THR A 149 6.95 -0.45 -14.97
N SER A 150 6.15 0.59 -14.84
CA SER A 150 5.49 0.96 -13.59
C SER A 150 4.08 0.37 -13.48
N THR A 151 3.78 -0.27 -12.36
CA THR A 151 2.45 -0.74 -12.00
C THR A 151 2.01 -0.05 -10.72
N ILE A 152 0.79 0.47 -10.69
CA ILE A 152 0.23 1.15 -9.53
C ILE A 152 -0.89 0.28 -8.95
N ILE A 153 -0.86 0.03 -7.66
CA ILE A 153 -1.97 -0.63 -6.95
C ILE A 153 -2.55 0.36 -5.94
N ARG A 154 -3.78 0.82 -6.18
CA ARG A 154 -4.52 1.71 -5.28
C ARG A 154 -5.38 0.87 -4.36
N PHE A 155 -4.90 0.60 -3.15
CA PHE A 155 -5.70 -0.11 -2.16
C PHE A 155 -6.74 0.81 -1.51
N ALA A 156 -7.92 0.26 -1.28
CA ALA A 156 -8.95 0.84 -0.42
C ALA A 156 -8.56 0.73 1.07
N GLY A 157 -9.46 1.02 1.98
CA GLY A 157 -9.22 0.90 3.42
C GLY A 157 -8.81 -0.51 3.82
N LEU A 158 -7.63 -0.65 4.39
CA LEU A 158 -7.05 -1.95 4.73
C LEU A 158 -7.67 -2.53 6.01
N ILE A 159 -8.16 -3.78 5.95
CA ILE A 159 -8.65 -4.56 7.08
C ILE A 159 -7.96 -5.93 7.13
N GLY A 160 -7.98 -6.55 8.32
CA GLY A 160 -7.38 -7.87 8.52
C GLY A 160 -6.83 -8.02 9.94
N PRO A 161 -5.94 -9.00 10.19
CA PRO A 161 -5.31 -9.20 11.49
C PRO A 161 -4.69 -7.91 12.03
N ASP A 162 -4.96 -7.60 13.30
CA ASP A 162 -4.50 -6.41 14.02
C ASP A 162 -4.99 -5.05 13.48
N ARG A 163 -5.77 -5.04 12.39
CA ARG A 163 -6.47 -3.87 11.84
C ARG A 163 -7.98 -4.02 11.95
N ASN A 164 -8.47 -4.07 13.19
CA ASN A 164 -9.89 -4.16 13.49
C ASN A 164 -10.50 -2.75 13.65
N LEU A 165 -11.27 -2.32 12.65
CA LEU A 165 -11.95 -1.02 12.68
C LEU A 165 -12.97 -0.91 13.80
N ALA A 166 -13.56 -2.03 14.29
CA ALA A 166 -14.50 -2.03 15.41
C ALA A 166 -13.90 -1.38 16.66
N LYS A 167 -12.62 -1.71 17.00
CA LYS A 167 -11.93 -1.10 18.15
C LYS A 167 -11.84 0.42 18.05
N HIS A 168 -11.69 0.94 16.82
CA HIS A 168 -11.54 2.37 16.59
C HIS A 168 -12.87 3.13 16.75
N PHE A 169 -13.99 2.48 16.44
CA PHE A 169 -15.32 3.10 16.44
C PHE A 169 -16.19 2.72 17.65
N ALA A 170 -15.79 1.75 18.47
CA ALA A 170 -16.53 1.29 19.66
C ALA A 170 -16.91 2.46 20.58
N GLY A 171 -18.20 2.57 20.91
CA GLY A 171 -18.75 3.58 21.81
C GLY A 171 -18.68 5.04 21.34
N LYS A 172 -18.13 5.30 20.13
CA LYS A 172 -18.09 6.67 19.62
C LYS A 172 -19.48 7.15 19.21
N SER A 173 -19.78 8.40 19.56
CA SER A 173 -21.05 9.05 19.23
C SER A 173 -20.90 10.04 18.10
N GLU A 174 -22.02 10.26 17.38
CA GLU A 174 -22.17 11.30 16.35
C GLU A 174 -21.13 11.25 15.20
N ILE A 175 -20.67 10.07 14.82
CA ILE A 175 -19.75 9.93 13.70
C ILE A 175 -20.42 10.45 12.43
N ALA A 176 -19.76 11.40 11.74
CA ALA A 176 -20.28 12.02 10.53
C ALA A 176 -20.34 11.04 9.34
N ASN A 177 -21.15 11.40 8.34
CA ASN A 177 -21.24 10.69 7.05
C ASN A 177 -21.64 9.21 7.20
N GLY A 178 -22.63 8.93 8.06
CA GLY A 178 -23.08 7.55 8.31
C GLY A 178 -23.67 6.83 7.11
N LEU A 179 -24.19 7.57 6.11
CA LEU A 179 -24.73 7.02 4.86
C LEU A 179 -23.67 6.86 3.76
N ALA A 180 -22.48 7.44 3.93
CA ALA A 180 -21.42 7.32 2.93
C ALA A 180 -20.98 5.85 2.80
N PRO A 181 -20.71 5.37 1.57
CA PRO A 181 -20.17 4.03 1.35
C PRO A 181 -18.77 3.90 1.96
N ILE A 182 -18.43 2.71 2.39
CA ILE A 182 -17.08 2.38 2.82
C ILE A 182 -16.44 1.42 1.81
N ASN A 183 -15.23 1.74 1.38
CA ASN A 183 -14.45 0.93 0.48
C ASN A 183 -13.31 0.28 1.25
N LEU A 184 -13.27 -1.04 1.27
CA LEU A 184 -12.33 -1.83 2.06
C LEU A 184 -11.70 -2.93 1.21
N ILE A 185 -10.57 -3.44 1.70
CA ILE A 185 -9.95 -4.66 1.19
C ILE A 185 -9.28 -5.41 2.34
N HIS A 186 -9.42 -6.74 2.35
CA HIS A 186 -8.76 -7.58 3.32
C HIS A 186 -7.28 -7.82 2.96
N LEU A 187 -6.45 -8.07 3.97
CA LEU A 187 -5.01 -8.36 3.78
C LEU A 187 -4.77 -9.50 2.77
N ASP A 188 -5.55 -10.57 2.87
CA ASP A 188 -5.38 -11.73 1.99
C ASP A 188 -5.68 -11.37 0.53
N ASP A 189 -6.68 -10.52 0.28
CA ASP A 189 -7.02 -10.03 -1.06
C ASP A 189 -5.95 -9.07 -1.59
N CYS A 190 -5.34 -8.24 -0.72
CA CYS A 190 -4.18 -7.42 -1.11
C CYS A 190 -3.01 -8.30 -1.59
N ILE A 191 -2.72 -9.37 -0.85
CA ILE A 191 -1.67 -10.33 -1.20
C ILE A 191 -2.04 -11.07 -2.48
N GLY A 192 -3.28 -11.55 -2.59
CA GLY A 192 -3.79 -12.27 -3.75
C GLY A 192 -3.72 -11.43 -5.03
N LEU A 193 -4.17 -10.19 -5.00
CA LEU A 193 -4.10 -9.26 -6.13
C LEU A 193 -2.64 -9.01 -6.56
N THR A 194 -1.77 -8.72 -5.61
CA THR A 194 -0.35 -8.45 -5.92
C THR A 194 0.34 -9.67 -6.51
N LYS A 195 0.08 -10.86 -5.95
CA LYS A 195 0.59 -12.12 -6.50
C LYS A 195 0.05 -12.39 -7.89
N ALA A 196 -1.24 -12.18 -8.14
CA ALA A 196 -1.85 -12.38 -9.45
C ALA A 196 -1.21 -11.48 -10.53
N ILE A 197 -0.91 -10.22 -10.21
CA ILE A 197 -0.19 -9.30 -11.10
C ILE A 197 1.21 -9.85 -11.43
N ILE A 198 1.94 -10.35 -10.42
CA ILE A 198 3.29 -10.90 -10.59
C ILE A 198 3.25 -12.22 -11.39
N ASP A 199 2.37 -13.14 -11.01
CA ASP A 199 2.29 -14.48 -11.59
C ASP A 199 1.83 -14.46 -13.06
N GLN A 200 0.99 -13.48 -13.44
CA GLN A 200 0.47 -13.29 -14.80
C GLN A 200 1.27 -12.30 -15.64
N ASP A 201 2.39 -11.77 -15.11
CA ASP A 201 3.20 -10.74 -15.77
C ASP A 201 2.36 -9.50 -16.20
N ALA A 202 1.34 -9.17 -15.41
CA ALA A 202 0.34 -8.15 -15.71
C ALA A 202 0.79 -6.74 -15.28
N PHE A 203 2.01 -6.36 -15.65
CA PHE A 203 2.62 -5.08 -15.31
C PHE A 203 2.15 -3.93 -16.22
N GLY A 204 2.52 -2.70 -15.86
CA GLY A 204 2.33 -1.50 -16.68
C GLY A 204 0.93 -0.87 -16.57
N LYS A 205 0.12 -1.27 -15.60
CA LYS A 205 -1.27 -0.79 -15.43
C LYS A 205 -1.49 -0.21 -14.04
N THR A 206 -2.61 0.48 -13.88
CA THR A 206 -3.17 0.84 -12.57
C THR A 206 -4.25 -0.16 -12.20
N TYR A 207 -4.31 -0.58 -10.95
CA TYR A 207 -5.30 -1.50 -10.41
C TYR A 207 -5.93 -0.92 -9.15
N HIS A 208 -7.24 -1.11 -8.99
CA HIS A 208 -7.93 -0.89 -7.73
C HIS A 208 -8.00 -2.19 -6.93
N GLY A 209 -7.50 -2.16 -5.71
CA GLY A 209 -7.72 -3.22 -4.74
C GLY A 209 -8.86 -2.82 -3.80
N VAL A 210 -10.06 -3.32 -4.09
CA VAL A 210 -11.29 -3.04 -3.33
C VAL A 210 -12.23 -4.24 -3.39
N THR A 211 -12.97 -4.50 -2.31
CA THR A 211 -14.04 -5.52 -2.33
C THR A 211 -15.22 -5.03 -3.16
N PRO A 212 -16.01 -5.92 -3.78
CA PRO A 212 -17.19 -5.53 -4.56
C PRO A 212 -18.38 -5.07 -3.69
N SER A 213 -18.28 -5.16 -2.37
CA SER A 213 -19.33 -4.73 -1.44
C SER A 213 -19.00 -3.37 -0.85
N HIS A 214 -19.94 -2.43 -0.92
CA HIS A 214 -19.81 -1.06 -0.45
C HIS A 214 -20.91 -0.71 0.56
N PRO A 215 -20.95 -1.33 1.75
CA PRO A 215 -21.95 -1.02 2.76
C PRO A 215 -21.77 0.44 3.22
N THR A 216 -22.82 1.02 3.80
CA THR A 216 -22.68 2.32 4.45
C THR A 216 -21.76 2.23 5.67
N ARG A 217 -21.14 3.33 6.05
CA ARG A 217 -20.31 3.42 7.28
C ARG A 217 -21.10 2.96 8.49
N LYS A 218 -22.39 3.35 8.58
CA LYS A 218 -23.27 2.96 9.68
C LYS A 218 -23.47 1.45 9.73
N GLU A 219 -23.83 0.83 8.61
CA GLU A 219 -24.03 -0.61 8.54
C GLU A 219 -22.77 -1.38 8.91
N PHE A 220 -21.65 -1.01 8.31
CA PHE A 220 -20.38 -1.70 8.53
C PHE A 220 -19.88 -1.58 9.97
N TYR A 221 -19.79 -0.35 10.52
CA TYR A 221 -19.25 -0.17 11.87
C TYR A 221 -20.16 -0.75 12.95
N THR A 222 -21.49 -0.66 12.75
CA THR A 222 -22.45 -1.31 13.68
C THR A 222 -22.26 -2.81 13.71
N LYS A 223 -22.22 -3.46 12.53
CA LYS A 223 -22.01 -4.92 12.44
C LYS A 223 -20.63 -5.35 12.94
N ALA A 224 -19.59 -4.58 12.63
CA ALA A 224 -18.23 -4.89 13.08
C ALA A 224 -18.10 -4.81 14.61
N CYS A 225 -18.72 -3.81 15.25
CA CYS A 225 -18.74 -3.71 16.70
C CYS A 225 -19.58 -4.83 17.35
N GLU A 226 -20.74 -5.16 16.79
CA GLU A 226 -21.56 -6.29 17.24
C GLU A 226 -20.79 -7.61 17.20
N ALA A 227 -20.16 -7.92 16.07
CA ALA A 227 -19.40 -9.15 15.87
C ALA A 227 -18.18 -9.25 16.81
N ALA A 228 -17.62 -8.12 17.21
CA ALA A 228 -16.48 -8.06 18.12
C ALA A 228 -16.88 -7.94 19.61
N GLY A 229 -18.17 -7.89 19.93
CA GLY A 229 -18.67 -7.72 21.29
C GLY A 229 -18.43 -6.32 21.88
N PHE A 230 -18.27 -5.30 21.03
CA PHE A 230 -18.08 -3.92 21.44
C PHE A 230 -19.40 -3.13 21.45
N GLU A 231 -19.40 -2.03 22.21
CA GLU A 231 -20.49 -1.05 22.16
C GLU A 231 -20.65 -0.47 20.76
N LYS A 232 -21.89 -0.40 20.27
CA LYS A 232 -22.20 0.12 18.94
C LYS A 232 -21.92 1.62 18.86
N PRO A 233 -21.34 2.10 17.74
CA PRO A 233 -21.22 3.53 17.52
C PRO A 233 -22.57 4.13 17.11
N SER A 234 -22.80 5.40 17.41
CA SER A 234 -23.88 6.17 16.82
C SER A 234 -23.35 7.05 15.66
N LEU A 235 -24.01 7.00 14.51
CA LEU A 235 -23.60 7.74 13.33
C LEU A 235 -24.74 8.66 12.85
N ARG A 236 -24.38 9.87 12.45
CA ARG A 236 -25.34 10.81 11.85
C ARG A 236 -25.77 10.30 10.48
N LYS A 237 -27.06 10.48 10.14
CA LYS A 237 -27.63 10.12 8.84
C LYS A 237 -27.41 11.25 7.82
N ASN A 238 -26.18 11.66 7.60
CA ASN A 238 -25.83 12.63 6.58
C ASN A 238 -24.69 12.08 5.70
N PHE A 239 -24.55 12.65 4.51
CA PHE A 239 -23.41 12.46 3.61
C PHE A 239 -22.32 13.47 3.96
#